data_a1551d6ce0d68123ee2ed30b4be29163
#
_entry.id   a1551d6ce0d68123ee2ed30b4be29163
#
_cell.length_a   1.000
_cell.length_b   1.000
_cell.length_c   1.000
_cell.angle_alpha   90.00
_cell.angle_beta   90.00
_cell.angle_gamma   90.00
#
_symmetry.space_group_name_H-M   'P 1'
#
loop_
_entity.id
_entity.type
_entity.pdbx_description
1 polymer ?
#
loop_
_entity_poly.entity_id
_entity_poly.type
_entity_poly.pdbx_seq_one_letter_code
_entity_poly.pdbx_strand_id
1 'polypeptide(L)'
;MPESELKRFYIVREHPVRIISKCKSHSKGTLGSFLIGFCLFYAVVSWVPQILSEFIPATNIDLFATYTDADPAMLSQLPATPLVIILYSVFFSGVFKLSECVYTLTYIRNRQADYRAFTESFSYYLKTLGIYIVQLLLVAFWSMFFIIPGIIVALNFSQAFYILADDPDKSISEVLTESKIMMHGNKMNYVRLLLYYVPYFMIAYIPATLASAAAAKFSLNEPVLLIITLLTDIPIFAARGIMSMGRTVFYELMINKGFADFRYAGQDAFRELETR
;
A
#
# COMPACT_ATOMS: atom_id res chain seq x y z
N MET A 1 -0.04 12.05 -27.42
CA MET A 1 1.02 11.16 -26.88
C MET A 1 1.57 10.37 -28.03
N PRO A 2 2.87 10.36 -28.30
CA PRO A 2 3.43 9.58 -29.40
C PRO A 2 3.33 8.08 -29.10
N GLU A 3 2.92 7.30 -30.10
CA GLU A 3 2.79 5.82 -29.99
C GLU A 3 4.09 5.12 -29.56
N SER A 4 5.24 5.75 -29.73
CA SER A 4 6.54 5.25 -29.32
C SER A 4 6.71 5.12 -27.82
N GLU A 5 6.07 5.97 -27.02
CA GLU A 5 6.12 5.90 -25.56
C GLU A 5 5.21 4.81 -24.97
N LEU A 6 4.08 4.54 -25.64
CA LEU A 6 3.15 3.46 -25.23
C LEU A 6 3.76 2.06 -25.41
N LYS A 7 4.72 1.89 -26.33
CA LYS A 7 5.41 0.61 -26.58
C LYS A 7 6.49 0.26 -25.54
N ARG A 8 6.81 1.18 -24.63
CA ARG A 8 7.88 1.01 -23.63
C ARG A 8 7.50 0.05 -22.50
N PHE A 9 6.20 -0.14 -22.26
CA PHE A 9 5.72 -0.96 -21.15
C PHE A 9 4.87 -2.14 -21.63
N TYR A 10 5.02 -3.27 -20.94
CA TYR A 10 4.27 -4.48 -21.28
C TYR A 10 2.87 -4.47 -20.66
N ILE A 11 1.90 -4.97 -21.42
CA ILE A 11 0.59 -5.29 -20.88
C ILE A 11 0.68 -6.64 -20.17
N VAL A 12 0.47 -6.64 -18.86
CA VAL A 12 0.50 -7.84 -18.02
C VAL A 12 -0.73 -8.69 -18.32
N ARG A 13 -0.55 -9.79 -19.02
CA ARG A 13 -1.60 -10.75 -19.35
C ARG A 13 -1.64 -11.97 -18.40
N GLU A 14 -0.73 -12.01 -17.43
CA GLU A 14 -0.64 -13.10 -16.48
C GLU A 14 -1.84 -13.10 -15.53
N HIS A 15 -2.37 -14.31 -15.26
CA HIS A 15 -3.45 -14.44 -14.29
C HIS A 15 -2.95 -14.16 -12.86
N PRO A 16 -3.73 -13.49 -11.98
CA PRO A 16 -3.32 -13.17 -10.61
C PRO A 16 -2.75 -14.36 -9.83
N VAL A 17 -3.32 -15.55 -9.98
CA VAL A 17 -2.83 -16.78 -9.35
C VAL A 17 -1.37 -17.09 -9.71
N ARG A 18 -0.96 -16.85 -10.96
CA ARG A 18 0.44 -17.04 -11.38
C ARG A 18 1.37 -16.01 -10.73
N ILE A 19 0.94 -14.76 -10.63
CA ILE A 19 1.71 -13.72 -9.95
C ILE A 19 1.92 -14.11 -8.48
N ILE A 20 0.88 -14.57 -7.80
CA ILE A 20 0.93 -14.98 -6.40
C ILE A 20 1.79 -16.25 -6.23
N SER A 21 1.66 -17.22 -7.13
CA SER A 21 2.51 -18.41 -7.07
C SER A 21 3.99 -18.09 -7.27
N LYS A 22 4.31 -17.13 -8.16
CA LYS A 22 5.66 -16.60 -8.34
C LYS A 22 6.17 -15.92 -7.06
N CYS A 23 5.35 -15.06 -6.43
CA CYS A 23 5.71 -14.45 -5.14
C CYS A 23 6.02 -15.53 -4.10
N LYS A 24 5.16 -16.54 -3.98
CA LYS A 24 5.32 -17.64 -3.01
C LYS A 24 6.57 -18.49 -3.28
N SER A 25 6.84 -18.82 -4.54
CA SER A 25 8.05 -19.59 -4.89
C SER A 25 9.31 -18.78 -4.67
N HIS A 26 9.27 -17.48 -4.99
CA HIS A 26 10.40 -16.56 -4.83
C HIS A 26 10.76 -16.31 -3.36
N SER A 27 9.76 -16.19 -2.50
CA SER A 27 9.92 -15.92 -1.07
C SER A 27 10.17 -17.17 -0.23
N LYS A 28 10.24 -18.36 -0.86
CA LYS A 28 10.46 -19.62 -0.14
C LYS A 28 11.78 -19.58 0.64
N GLY A 29 11.70 -19.74 1.95
CA GLY A 29 12.84 -19.69 2.88
C GLY A 29 13.15 -18.29 3.45
N THR A 30 12.74 -17.20 2.82
CA THR A 30 13.03 -15.82 3.29
C THR A 30 11.77 -15.00 3.62
N LEU A 31 10.58 -15.58 3.42
CA LEU A 31 9.30 -14.92 3.66
C LEU A 31 9.17 -14.42 5.11
N GLY A 32 9.62 -15.21 6.10
CA GLY A 32 9.53 -14.83 7.50
C GLY A 32 10.31 -13.55 7.81
N SER A 33 11.56 -13.45 7.33
CA SER A 33 12.39 -12.26 7.50
C SER A 33 11.75 -11.03 6.84
N PHE A 34 11.20 -11.19 5.63
CA PHE A 34 10.48 -10.12 4.95
C PHE A 34 9.25 -9.66 5.75
N LEU A 35 8.39 -10.60 6.19
CA LEU A 35 7.17 -10.25 6.93
C LEU A 35 7.46 -9.61 8.28
N ILE A 36 8.50 -10.06 9.00
CA ILE A 36 8.90 -9.43 10.27
C ILE A 36 9.26 -7.96 10.04
N GLY A 37 10.13 -7.65 9.08
CA GLY A 37 10.49 -6.26 8.77
C GLY A 37 9.30 -5.43 8.31
N PHE A 38 8.44 -6.01 7.47
CA PHE A 38 7.23 -5.34 7.00
C PHE A 38 6.24 -5.05 8.13
N CYS A 39 6.01 -6.02 9.02
CA CYS A 39 5.15 -5.84 10.20
C CYS A 39 5.72 -4.79 11.17
N LEU A 40 7.03 -4.80 11.43
CA LEU A 40 7.68 -3.80 12.27
C LEU A 40 7.54 -2.39 11.66
N PHE A 41 7.74 -2.26 10.36
CA PHE A 41 7.54 -0.99 9.67
C PHE A 41 6.11 -0.48 9.80
N TYR A 42 5.12 -1.34 9.49
CA TYR A 42 3.71 -0.95 9.59
C TYR A 42 3.24 -0.74 11.03
N ALA A 43 3.84 -1.43 12.00
CA ALA A 43 3.61 -1.14 13.41
C ALA A 43 3.97 0.30 13.75
N VAL A 44 5.16 0.76 13.32
CA VAL A 44 5.57 2.17 13.51
C VAL A 44 4.60 3.12 12.78
N VAL A 45 4.28 2.84 11.53
CA VAL A 45 3.41 3.70 10.70
C VAL A 45 1.99 3.82 11.27
N SER A 46 1.42 2.72 11.80
CA SER A 46 0.04 2.68 12.30
C SER A 46 -0.07 3.00 13.77
N TRP A 47 0.86 2.51 14.61
CA TRP A 47 0.73 2.62 16.06
C TRP A 47 1.17 3.97 16.60
N VAL A 48 2.17 4.62 15.97
CA VAL A 48 2.63 5.94 16.40
C VAL A 48 1.49 6.96 16.42
N PRO A 49 0.71 7.18 15.35
CA PRO A 49 -0.40 8.12 15.39
C PRO A 49 -1.53 7.69 16.33
N GLN A 50 -1.78 6.40 16.50
CA GLN A 50 -2.79 5.90 17.45
C GLN A 50 -2.38 6.21 18.90
N ILE A 51 -1.15 5.89 19.28
CA ILE A 51 -0.63 6.18 20.62
C ILE A 51 -0.60 7.70 20.84
N LEU A 52 -0.18 8.47 19.83
CA LEU A 52 -0.13 9.92 19.93
C LEU A 52 -1.52 10.55 20.14
N SER A 53 -2.56 9.96 19.54
CA SER A 53 -3.94 10.43 19.69
C SER A 53 -4.50 10.23 21.09
N GLU A 54 -3.97 9.30 21.90
CA GLU A 54 -4.34 9.13 23.30
C GLU A 54 -3.82 10.26 24.20
N PHE A 55 -2.67 10.85 23.83
CA PHE A 55 -2.07 11.94 24.59
C PHE A 55 -2.52 13.34 24.14
N ILE A 56 -2.98 13.46 22.90
CA ILE A 56 -3.48 14.70 22.33
C ILE A 56 -5.00 14.67 22.33
N PRO A 57 -5.68 15.46 23.19
CA PRO A 57 -7.13 15.47 23.21
C PRO A 57 -7.66 15.75 21.81
N ALA A 58 -8.63 14.96 21.38
CA ALA A 58 -9.32 15.14 20.12
C ALA A 58 -9.96 16.54 20.15
N THR A 59 -9.29 17.52 19.54
CA THR A 59 -9.96 18.75 19.17
C THR A 59 -10.91 18.36 18.06
N ASN A 60 -12.16 18.09 18.42
CA ASN A 60 -13.25 18.00 17.47
C ASN A 60 -13.28 19.34 16.76
N ILE A 61 -12.66 19.37 15.57
CA ILE A 61 -12.88 20.51 14.69
C ILE A 61 -14.30 20.28 14.18
N ASP A 62 -15.24 20.85 14.90
CA ASP A 62 -16.63 21.01 14.47
C ASP A 62 -16.68 22.03 13.33
N LEU A 63 -15.87 21.79 12.29
CA LEU A 63 -15.92 22.56 11.05
C LEU A 63 -17.32 22.49 10.42
N PHE A 64 -18.03 21.40 10.65
CA PHE A 64 -19.41 21.25 10.18
C PHE A 64 -20.43 21.86 11.15
N ALA A 65 -20.23 21.80 12.45
CA ALA A 65 -21.14 22.38 13.44
C ALA A 65 -21.21 23.92 13.31
N THR A 66 -20.14 24.56 12.88
CA THR A 66 -20.08 26.03 12.71
C THR A 66 -20.82 26.50 11.42
N TYR A 67 -21.01 25.62 10.43
CA TYR A 67 -21.59 25.98 9.12
C TYR A 67 -22.93 25.31 8.82
N THR A 68 -23.41 24.40 9.64
CA THR A 68 -24.68 23.73 9.45
C THR A 68 -25.50 23.84 10.74
N ASP A 69 -26.80 24.17 10.62
CA ASP A 69 -27.79 24.08 11.72
C ASP A 69 -28.06 22.61 12.11
N ALA A 70 -27.06 21.75 11.98
CA ALA A 70 -27.19 20.32 12.30
C ALA A 70 -27.22 20.15 13.84
N ASP A 71 -28.12 19.26 14.30
CA ASP A 71 -28.28 18.93 15.70
C ASP A 71 -26.93 18.45 16.30
N PRO A 72 -26.39 19.11 17.34
CA PRO A 72 -25.14 18.70 18.00
C PRO A 72 -25.13 17.23 18.45
N ALA A 73 -26.31 16.67 18.76
CA ALA A 73 -26.46 15.27 19.11
C ALA A 73 -26.21 14.29 17.94
N MET A 74 -26.51 14.72 16.71
CA MET A 74 -26.17 13.95 15.50
C MET A 74 -24.68 14.03 15.18
N LEU A 75 -24.05 15.18 15.35
CA LEU A 75 -22.63 15.40 15.07
C LEU A 75 -21.74 14.63 16.07
N SER A 76 -22.16 14.47 17.32
CA SER A 76 -21.43 13.68 18.32
C SER A 76 -21.38 12.17 18.02
N GLN A 77 -22.27 11.67 17.17
CA GLN A 77 -22.29 10.27 16.74
C GLN A 77 -21.39 9.97 15.54
N LEU A 78 -20.86 11.02 14.86
CA LEU A 78 -19.90 10.83 13.78
C LEU A 78 -18.52 10.48 14.36
N PRO A 79 -17.82 9.48 13.79
CA PRO A 79 -16.49 9.13 14.25
C PRO A 79 -15.55 10.31 14.04
N ALA A 80 -15.18 10.98 15.14
CA ALA A 80 -14.23 12.09 15.11
C ALA A 80 -12.81 11.53 14.91
N THR A 81 -12.24 11.71 13.73
CA THR A 81 -10.82 11.38 13.52
C THR A 81 -9.97 12.51 14.09
N PRO A 82 -9.10 12.28 15.09
CA PRO A 82 -8.25 13.30 15.63
C PRO A 82 -7.44 14.01 14.53
N LEU A 83 -7.40 15.35 14.56
CA LEU A 83 -6.67 16.16 13.58
C LEU A 83 -5.21 15.71 13.43
N VAL A 84 -4.59 15.27 14.52
CA VAL A 84 -3.22 14.77 14.53
C VAL A 84 -3.03 13.55 13.59
N ILE A 85 -4.01 12.65 13.52
CA ILE A 85 -3.97 11.49 12.63
C ILE A 85 -4.08 11.94 11.17
N ILE A 86 -4.96 12.91 10.88
CA ILE A 86 -5.11 13.48 9.54
C ILE A 86 -3.81 14.15 9.09
N LEU A 87 -3.24 15.03 9.91
CA LEU A 87 -1.98 15.70 9.62
C LEU A 87 -0.84 14.71 9.44
N TYR A 88 -0.69 13.75 10.36
CA TYR A 88 0.29 12.69 10.24
C TYR A 88 0.14 11.94 8.93
N SER A 89 -1.08 11.55 8.56
CA SER A 89 -1.35 10.84 7.31
C SER A 89 -0.97 11.67 6.08
N VAL A 90 -1.34 12.95 6.04
CA VAL A 90 -1.02 13.82 4.90
C VAL A 90 0.48 14.01 4.75
N PHE A 91 1.19 14.28 5.86
CA PHE A 91 2.62 14.57 5.78
C PHE A 91 3.50 13.33 5.58
N PHE A 92 3.17 12.21 6.17
CA PHE A 92 4.05 11.04 6.18
C PHE A 92 3.65 9.91 5.23
N SER A 93 2.40 9.84 4.73
CA SER A 93 1.98 8.74 3.84
C SER A 93 2.80 8.64 2.56
N GLY A 94 3.27 9.77 2.01
CA GLY A 94 4.11 9.77 0.81
C GLY A 94 5.42 9.01 1.00
N VAL A 95 6.15 9.36 2.06
CA VAL A 95 7.44 8.72 2.35
C VAL A 95 7.27 7.26 2.77
N PHE A 96 6.21 6.93 3.52
CA PHE A 96 5.93 5.55 3.89
C PHE A 96 5.58 4.67 2.68
N LYS A 97 4.85 5.22 1.70
CA LYS A 97 4.60 4.51 0.43
C LYS A 97 5.88 4.27 -0.36
N LEU A 98 6.78 5.27 -0.42
CA LEU A 98 8.08 5.07 -1.06
C LEU A 98 8.88 4.00 -0.33
N SER A 99 8.97 4.08 1.01
CA SER A 99 9.67 3.09 1.84
C SER A 99 9.16 1.66 1.62
N GLU A 100 7.83 1.49 1.55
CA GLU A 100 7.21 0.22 1.20
C GLU A 100 7.66 -0.27 -0.18
N CYS A 101 7.63 0.62 -1.19
CA CYS A 101 8.03 0.27 -2.56
C CYS A 101 9.52 -0.10 -2.64
N VAL A 102 10.41 0.70 -2.06
CA VAL A 102 11.86 0.42 -2.04
C VAL A 102 12.16 -0.90 -1.34
N TYR A 103 11.58 -1.12 -0.16
CA TYR A 103 11.77 -2.37 0.59
C TYR A 103 11.31 -3.60 -0.18
N THR A 104 10.12 -3.54 -0.78
CA THR A 104 9.57 -4.68 -1.53
C THR A 104 10.29 -4.90 -2.86
N LEU A 105 10.73 -3.84 -3.56
CA LEU A 105 11.55 -3.95 -4.77
C LEU A 105 12.90 -4.59 -4.47
N THR A 106 13.60 -4.10 -3.44
CA THR A 106 14.89 -4.65 -3.02
C THR A 106 14.75 -6.12 -2.63
N TYR A 107 13.70 -6.47 -1.90
CA TYR A 107 13.43 -7.86 -1.54
C TYR A 107 13.15 -8.76 -2.76
N ILE A 108 12.32 -8.31 -3.70
CA ILE A 108 11.99 -9.09 -4.92
C ILE A 108 13.21 -9.23 -5.82
N ARG A 109 14.10 -8.24 -5.90
CA ARG A 109 15.30 -8.29 -6.73
C ARG A 109 16.43 -9.10 -6.10
N ASN A 110 16.68 -8.91 -4.80
CA ASN A 110 17.86 -9.42 -4.11
C ASN A 110 17.58 -10.63 -3.20
N ARG A 111 16.32 -10.98 -2.96
CA ARG A 111 15.86 -12.01 -2.00
C ARG A 111 16.34 -11.79 -0.56
N GLN A 112 16.71 -10.57 -0.24
CA GLN A 112 17.18 -10.17 1.10
C GLN A 112 16.32 -9.02 1.61
N ALA A 113 15.91 -9.13 2.88
CA ALA A 113 15.19 -8.06 3.55
C ALA A 113 16.21 -6.98 3.95
N ASP A 114 16.20 -5.85 3.26
CA ASP A 114 17.06 -4.71 3.57
C ASP A 114 16.24 -3.63 4.29
N TYR A 115 16.49 -3.50 5.59
CA TYR A 115 15.78 -2.53 6.45
C TYR A 115 16.25 -1.09 6.21
N ARG A 116 17.40 -0.85 5.57
CA ARG A 116 17.90 0.48 5.22
C ARG A 116 16.95 1.19 4.25
N ALA A 117 16.23 0.43 3.43
CA ALA A 117 15.21 0.95 2.52
C ALA A 117 14.18 1.85 3.21
N PHE A 118 13.87 1.59 4.50
CA PHE A 118 12.92 2.41 5.25
C PHE A 118 13.45 3.80 5.60
N THR A 119 14.76 3.91 5.87
CA THR A 119 15.38 5.18 6.24
C THR A 119 15.86 5.98 5.03
N GLU A 120 16.35 5.32 3.99
CA GLU A 120 16.83 5.96 2.77
C GLU A 120 15.73 6.76 2.06
N SER A 121 14.50 6.27 2.10
CA SER A 121 13.33 6.95 1.50
C SER A 121 13.07 8.34 2.08
N PHE A 122 13.49 8.62 3.32
CA PHE A 122 13.34 9.93 3.95
C PHE A 122 14.20 11.02 3.28
N SER A 123 15.28 10.65 2.59
CA SER A 123 16.08 11.60 1.81
C SER A 123 15.27 12.26 0.68
N TYR A 124 14.20 11.62 0.24
CA TYR A 124 13.31 12.12 -0.83
C TYR A 124 11.98 12.63 -0.29
N TYR A 125 11.92 13.03 1.00
CA TYR A 125 10.69 13.41 1.70
C TYR A 125 9.85 14.45 0.94
N LEU A 126 10.46 15.58 0.54
CA LEU A 126 9.73 16.66 -0.15
C LEU A 126 9.16 16.21 -1.51
N LYS A 127 9.89 15.37 -2.23
CA LYS A 127 9.45 14.83 -3.52
C LYS A 127 8.28 13.85 -3.33
N THR A 128 8.36 12.96 -2.34
CA THR A 128 7.29 12.01 -2.00
C THR A 128 6.03 12.72 -1.51
N LEU A 129 6.19 13.75 -0.68
CA LEU A 129 5.10 14.59 -0.21
C LEU A 129 4.40 15.28 -1.38
N GLY A 130 5.16 15.86 -2.31
CA GLY A 130 4.63 16.51 -3.51
C GLY A 130 3.83 15.53 -4.38
N ILE A 131 4.36 14.33 -4.66
CA ILE A 131 3.66 13.29 -5.42
C ILE A 131 2.36 12.89 -4.70
N TYR A 132 2.43 12.68 -3.38
CA TYR A 132 1.27 12.26 -2.59
C TYR A 132 0.16 13.32 -2.58
N ILE A 133 0.52 14.60 -2.36
CA ILE A 133 -0.45 15.71 -2.37
C ILE A 133 -1.10 15.86 -3.74
N VAL A 134 -0.32 15.82 -4.83
CA VAL A 134 -0.88 15.91 -6.19
C VAL A 134 -1.84 14.73 -6.47
N GLN A 135 -1.46 13.51 -6.08
CA GLN A 135 -2.34 12.34 -6.21
C GLN A 135 -3.62 12.51 -5.40
N LEU A 136 -3.50 12.95 -4.14
CA LEU A 136 -4.65 13.16 -3.23
C LEU A 136 -5.63 14.18 -3.82
N LEU A 137 -5.12 15.33 -4.26
CA LEU A 137 -5.95 16.38 -4.85
C LEU A 137 -6.63 15.94 -6.14
N LEU A 138 -5.91 15.26 -7.03
CA LEU A 138 -6.50 14.76 -8.29
C LEU A 138 -7.56 13.69 -8.04
N VAL A 139 -7.31 12.76 -7.12
CA VAL A 139 -8.29 11.72 -6.77
C VAL A 139 -9.50 12.35 -6.10
N ALA A 140 -9.31 13.26 -5.15
CA ALA A 140 -10.39 13.97 -4.46
C ALA A 140 -11.25 14.78 -5.45
N PHE A 141 -10.61 15.55 -6.34
CA PHE A 141 -11.30 16.34 -7.35
C PHE A 141 -12.19 15.48 -8.25
N TRP A 142 -11.67 14.38 -8.79
CA TRP A 142 -12.47 13.51 -9.67
C TRP A 142 -13.52 12.70 -8.91
N SER A 143 -13.26 12.34 -7.64
CA SER A 143 -14.23 11.64 -6.78
C SER A 143 -15.41 12.53 -6.39
N MET A 144 -15.22 13.86 -6.40
CA MET A 144 -16.29 14.83 -6.13
C MET A 144 -17.39 14.79 -7.19
N PHE A 145 -17.04 14.50 -8.45
CA PHE A 145 -18.04 14.34 -9.52
C PHE A 145 -18.66 12.94 -9.50
N PHE A 146 -17.85 11.91 -9.48
CA PHE A 146 -18.29 10.51 -9.42
C PHE A 146 -17.19 9.64 -8.81
N ILE A 147 -17.58 8.61 -8.05
CA ILE A 147 -16.65 7.66 -7.43
C ILE A 147 -15.81 6.91 -8.48
N ILE A 148 -16.41 6.49 -9.60
CA ILE A 148 -15.75 5.71 -10.65
C ILE A 148 -14.57 6.48 -11.29
N PRO A 149 -14.70 7.74 -11.74
CA PRO A 149 -13.56 8.53 -12.23
C PRO A 149 -12.44 8.68 -11.19
N GLY A 150 -12.76 8.89 -9.91
CA GLY A 150 -11.79 8.94 -8.84
C GLY A 150 -10.96 7.65 -8.73
N ILE A 151 -11.59 6.48 -8.81
CA ILE A 151 -10.91 5.17 -8.82
C ILE A 151 -10.00 5.05 -10.05
N ILE A 152 -10.45 5.46 -11.24
CA ILE A 152 -9.63 5.41 -12.45
C ILE A 152 -8.38 6.28 -12.32
N VAL A 153 -8.51 7.47 -11.72
CA VAL A 153 -7.37 8.37 -11.46
C VAL A 153 -6.41 7.77 -10.43
N ALA A 154 -6.92 7.18 -9.34
CA ALA A 154 -6.10 6.48 -8.36
C ALA A 154 -5.31 5.32 -8.99
N LEU A 155 -5.92 4.55 -9.89
CA LEU A 155 -5.25 3.49 -10.63
C LEU A 155 -4.18 4.03 -11.58
N ASN A 156 -4.40 5.18 -12.24
CA ASN A 156 -3.40 5.79 -13.11
C ASN A 156 -2.09 6.09 -12.37
N PHE A 157 -2.17 6.49 -11.11
CA PHE A 157 -1.02 6.90 -10.31
C PHE A 157 -0.51 5.81 -9.35
N SER A 158 -1.05 4.61 -9.44
CA SER A 158 -0.72 3.51 -8.51
C SER A 158 0.75 3.05 -8.58
N GLN A 159 1.45 3.32 -9.69
CA GLN A 159 2.83 2.91 -9.90
C GLN A 159 3.85 4.05 -9.63
N ALA A 160 3.38 5.25 -9.31
CA ALA A 160 4.25 6.43 -9.18
C ALA A 160 5.39 6.24 -8.16
N PHE A 161 5.11 5.65 -7.00
CA PHE A 161 6.15 5.43 -5.98
C PHE A 161 7.15 4.33 -6.37
N TYR A 162 6.76 3.34 -7.20
CA TYR A 162 7.69 2.37 -7.76
C TYR A 162 8.62 3.01 -8.79
N ILE A 163 8.10 3.90 -9.63
CA ILE A 163 8.90 4.65 -10.62
C ILE A 163 9.89 5.56 -9.90
N LEU A 164 9.47 6.25 -8.82
CA LEU A 164 10.35 7.07 -8.01
C LEU A 164 11.42 6.24 -7.28
N ALA A 165 11.08 5.03 -6.84
CA ALA A 165 12.02 4.11 -6.20
C ALA A 165 13.10 3.63 -7.18
N ASP A 166 12.76 3.46 -8.46
CA ASP A 166 13.70 3.06 -9.51
C ASP A 166 14.57 4.19 -10.03
N ASP A 167 14.02 5.40 -10.09
CA ASP A 167 14.71 6.58 -10.61
C ASP A 167 14.33 7.82 -9.76
N PRO A 168 15.06 8.04 -8.66
CA PRO A 168 14.79 9.14 -7.74
C PRO A 168 15.04 10.53 -8.34
N ASP A 169 15.76 10.63 -9.46
CA ASP A 169 16.11 11.91 -10.09
C ASP A 169 14.94 12.49 -10.88
N LYS A 170 13.96 11.67 -11.31
CA LYS A 170 12.78 12.13 -12.03
C LYS A 170 12.00 13.19 -11.28
N SER A 171 11.47 14.15 -12.01
CA SER A 171 10.56 15.17 -11.50
C SER A 171 9.18 14.56 -11.16
N ILE A 172 8.41 15.26 -10.32
CA ILE A 172 7.06 14.83 -9.91
C ILE A 172 6.16 14.62 -11.14
N SER A 173 6.22 15.53 -12.12
CA SER A 173 5.40 15.46 -13.33
C SER A 173 5.79 14.28 -14.22
N GLU A 174 7.07 13.98 -14.36
CA GLU A 174 7.57 12.82 -15.12
C GLU A 174 7.10 11.51 -14.47
N VAL A 175 7.26 11.35 -13.15
CA VAL A 175 6.81 10.18 -12.39
C VAL A 175 5.31 9.92 -12.56
N LEU A 176 4.49 10.98 -12.46
CA LEU A 176 3.04 10.85 -12.60
C LEU A 176 2.62 10.53 -14.03
N THR A 177 3.27 11.17 -15.02
CA THR A 177 3.02 10.91 -16.44
C THR A 177 3.40 9.49 -16.82
N GLU A 178 4.57 9.03 -16.40
CA GLU A 178 5.04 7.66 -16.65
C GLU A 178 4.13 6.62 -16.00
N SER A 179 3.68 6.85 -14.76
CA SER A 179 2.71 5.98 -14.09
C SER A 179 1.41 5.86 -14.87
N LYS A 180 0.89 6.97 -15.38
CA LYS A 180 -0.32 7.01 -16.22
C LYS A 180 -0.14 6.21 -17.52
N ILE A 181 1.01 6.34 -18.18
CA ILE A 181 1.35 5.59 -19.40
C ILE A 181 1.45 4.10 -19.08
N MET A 182 2.19 3.73 -18.04
CA MET A 182 2.40 2.35 -17.60
C MET A 182 1.07 1.64 -17.27
N MET A 183 0.13 2.35 -16.65
CA MET A 183 -1.18 1.81 -16.31
C MET A 183 -2.18 1.82 -17.48
N HIS A 184 -1.82 2.40 -18.63
CA HIS A 184 -2.67 2.33 -19.81
C HIS A 184 -2.75 0.89 -20.33
N GLY A 185 -3.94 0.31 -20.37
CA GLY A 185 -4.18 -1.09 -20.70
C GLY A 185 -3.98 -2.09 -19.54
N ASN A 186 -3.33 -1.70 -18.43
CA ASN A 186 -3.04 -2.56 -17.29
C ASN A 186 -4.02 -2.42 -16.10
N LYS A 187 -4.86 -1.38 -16.09
CA LYS A 187 -5.74 -1.05 -14.94
C LYS A 187 -6.62 -2.23 -14.50
N MET A 188 -7.30 -2.87 -15.46
CA MET A 188 -8.21 -3.98 -15.13
C MET A 188 -7.46 -5.20 -14.59
N ASN A 189 -6.27 -5.48 -15.12
CA ASN A 189 -5.43 -6.58 -14.64
C ASN A 189 -4.89 -6.29 -13.22
N TYR A 190 -4.56 -5.03 -12.94
CA TYR A 190 -4.17 -4.59 -11.61
C TYR A 190 -5.34 -4.68 -10.61
N VAL A 191 -6.55 -4.24 -11.00
CA VAL A 191 -7.76 -4.40 -10.16
C VAL A 191 -8.03 -5.88 -9.86
N ARG A 192 -7.95 -6.76 -10.87
CA ARG A 192 -8.10 -8.21 -10.66
C ARG A 192 -7.08 -8.75 -9.66
N LEU A 193 -5.83 -8.29 -9.73
CA LEU A 193 -4.80 -8.66 -8.77
C LEU A 193 -5.18 -8.22 -7.35
N LEU A 194 -5.62 -6.97 -7.17
CA LEU A 194 -6.03 -6.46 -5.86
C LEU A 194 -7.23 -7.24 -5.30
N LEU A 195 -8.24 -7.51 -6.13
CA LEU A 195 -9.42 -8.29 -5.72
C LEU A 195 -9.05 -9.70 -5.23
N TYR A 196 -7.99 -10.29 -5.78
CA TYR A 196 -7.54 -11.60 -5.35
C TYR A 196 -6.97 -11.61 -3.92
N TYR A 197 -6.55 -10.44 -3.40
CA TYR A 197 -6.09 -10.32 -2.02
C TYR A 197 -7.21 -10.05 -1.01
N VAL A 198 -8.44 -9.75 -1.46
CA VAL A 198 -9.57 -9.48 -0.56
C VAL A 198 -9.82 -10.59 0.45
N PRO A 199 -9.83 -11.90 0.07
CA PRO A 199 -10.01 -12.97 1.04
C PRO A 199 -8.93 -13.02 2.14
N TYR A 200 -7.68 -12.66 1.80
CA TYR A 200 -6.59 -12.60 2.78
C TYR A 200 -6.86 -11.53 3.84
N PHE A 201 -7.35 -10.37 3.42
CA PHE A 201 -7.74 -9.31 4.34
C PHE A 201 -8.96 -9.70 5.17
N MET A 202 -9.97 -10.35 4.59
CA MET A 202 -11.13 -10.81 5.35
C MET A 202 -10.70 -11.74 6.49
N ILE A 203 -9.80 -12.68 6.22
CA ILE A 203 -9.26 -13.58 7.26
C ILE A 203 -8.42 -12.81 8.28
N ALA A 204 -7.59 -11.87 7.82
CA ALA A 204 -6.72 -11.07 8.69
C ALA A 204 -7.49 -10.15 9.64
N TYR A 205 -8.72 -9.72 9.27
CA TYR A 205 -9.58 -8.89 10.11
C TYR A 205 -10.36 -9.68 11.18
N ILE A 206 -10.44 -11.01 11.09
CA ILE A 206 -11.19 -11.84 12.07
C ILE A 206 -10.72 -11.59 13.52
N PRO A 207 -9.41 -11.59 13.85
CA PRO A 207 -8.98 -11.33 15.22
C PRO A 207 -9.43 -9.95 15.74
N ALA A 208 -9.35 -8.91 14.91
CA ALA A 208 -9.75 -7.55 15.27
C ALA A 208 -11.28 -7.46 15.54
N THR A 209 -12.10 -8.10 14.72
CA THR A 209 -13.57 -8.12 14.92
C THR A 209 -13.97 -8.90 16.16
N LEU A 210 -13.31 -10.02 16.45
CA LEU A 210 -13.53 -10.79 17.67
C LEU A 210 -13.09 -10.01 18.91
N ALA A 211 -11.96 -9.31 18.84
CA ALA A 211 -11.45 -8.48 19.93
C ALA A 211 -12.40 -7.32 20.25
N SER A 212 -12.91 -6.62 19.23
CA SER A 212 -13.86 -5.52 19.41
C SER A 212 -15.19 -6.01 20.01
N ALA A 213 -15.69 -7.16 19.57
CA ALA A 213 -16.90 -7.77 20.14
C ALA A 213 -16.70 -8.19 21.61
N ALA A 214 -15.53 -8.74 21.94
CA ALA A 214 -15.17 -9.08 23.32
C ALA A 214 -15.05 -7.82 24.21
N ALA A 215 -14.41 -6.77 23.69
CA ALA A 215 -14.27 -5.50 24.39
C ALA A 215 -15.62 -4.89 24.75
N ALA A 216 -16.56 -4.87 23.81
CA ALA A 216 -17.92 -4.39 24.03
C ALA A 216 -18.66 -5.21 25.09
N LYS A 217 -18.43 -6.54 25.14
CA LYS A 217 -19.11 -7.43 26.13
C LYS A 217 -18.53 -7.34 27.53
N PHE A 218 -17.21 -7.17 27.65
CA PHE A 218 -16.49 -7.22 28.92
C PHE A 218 -16.16 -5.84 29.51
N SER A 219 -16.57 -4.73 28.85
CA SER A 219 -16.30 -3.34 29.27
C SER A 219 -14.82 -3.14 29.66
N LEU A 220 -13.92 -3.53 28.78
CA LEU A 220 -12.49 -3.49 29.02
C LEU A 220 -11.99 -2.04 29.19
N ASN A 221 -10.98 -1.86 30.03
CA ASN A 221 -10.34 -0.56 30.26
C ASN A 221 -9.59 -0.10 28.98
N GLU A 222 -9.54 1.21 28.71
CA GLU A 222 -8.89 1.82 27.55
C GLU A 222 -7.46 1.29 27.28
N PRO A 223 -6.53 1.19 28.28
CA PRO A 223 -5.19 0.68 28.03
C PRO A 223 -5.17 -0.78 27.58
N VAL A 224 -6.05 -1.61 28.11
CA VAL A 224 -6.17 -3.03 27.71
C VAL A 224 -6.73 -3.13 26.30
N LEU A 225 -7.70 -2.29 25.96
CA LEU A 225 -8.28 -2.22 24.63
C LEU A 225 -7.22 -1.79 23.60
N LEU A 226 -6.40 -0.79 23.91
CA LEU A 226 -5.30 -0.36 23.05
C LEU A 226 -4.32 -1.52 22.78
N ILE A 227 -3.87 -2.22 23.80
CA ILE A 227 -2.94 -3.37 23.63
C ILE A 227 -3.55 -4.44 22.73
N ILE A 228 -4.81 -4.79 22.95
CA ILE A 228 -5.52 -5.80 22.14
C ILE A 228 -5.61 -5.35 20.67
N THR A 229 -5.95 -4.08 20.44
CA THR A 229 -6.03 -3.51 19.09
C THR A 229 -4.68 -3.60 18.38
N LEU A 230 -3.59 -3.18 19.04
CA LEU A 230 -2.25 -3.24 18.48
C LEU A 230 -1.83 -4.68 18.12
N LEU A 231 -2.15 -5.65 18.96
CA LEU A 231 -1.85 -7.07 18.69
C LEU A 231 -2.67 -7.64 17.51
N THR A 232 -3.93 -7.23 17.39
CA THR A 232 -4.82 -7.70 16.31
C THR A 232 -4.53 -7.07 14.96
N ASP A 233 -3.72 -6.01 14.91
CA ASP A 233 -3.24 -5.40 13.66
C ASP A 233 -2.15 -6.24 12.95
N ILE A 234 -1.42 -7.08 13.67
CA ILE A 234 -0.30 -7.85 13.13
C ILE A 234 -0.69 -8.73 11.93
N PRO A 235 -1.78 -9.50 11.95
CA PRO A 235 -2.24 -10.26 10.78
C PRO A 235 -2.58 -9.37 9.57
N ILE A 236 -3.10 -8.17 9.81
CA ILE A 236 -3.43 -7.18 8.78
C ILE A 236 -2.14 -6.67 8.12
N PHE A 237 -1.09 -6.40 8.90
CA PHE A 237 0.21 -5.99 8.38
C PHE A 237 0.85 -7.11 7.53
N ALA A 238 0.75 -8.36 7.97
CA ALA A 238 1.23 -9.51 7.21
C ALA A 238 0.47 -9.64 5.86
N ALA A 239 -0.86 -9.49 5.86
CA ALA A 239 -1.65 -9.50 4.64
C ALA A 239 -1.27 -8.36 3.68
N ARG A 240 -1.01 -7.15 4.21
CA ARG A 240 -0.48 -6.01 3.43
C ARG A 240 0.87 -6.33 2.82
N GLY A 241 1.79 -6.97 3.56
CA GLY A 241 3.10 -7.38 3.06
C GLY A 241 2.99 -8.34 1.88
N ILE A 242 2.10 -9.34 1.98
CA ILE A 242 1.86 -10.29 0.88
C ILE A 242 1.27 -9.58 -0.34
N MET A 243 0.33 -8.65 -0.15
CA MET A 243 -0.23 -7.85 -1.24
C MET A 243 0.83 -6.93 -1.87
N SER A 244 1.70 -6.33 -1.06
CA SER A 244 2.77 -5.45 -1.54
C SER A 244 3.76 -6.20 -2.43
N MET A 245 4.15 -7.43 -2.07
CA MET A 245 4.93 -8.30 -2.96
C MET A 245 4.24 -8.53 -4.30
N GLY A 246 2.94 -8.80 -4.31
CA GLY A 246 2.18 -8.99 -5.55
C GLY A 246 2.15 -7.74 -6.43
N ARG A 247 2.01 -6.57 -5.82
CA ARG A 247 2.07 -5.28 -6.51
C ARG A 247 3.45 -5.01 -7.11
N THR A 248 4.51 -5.32 -6.37
CA THR A 248 5.89 -5.19 -6.83
C THR A 248 6.18 -6.13 -8.01
N VAL A 249 5.74 -7.39 -7.94
CA VAL A 249 5.87 -8.33 -9.05
C VAL A 249 5.09 -7.85 -10.28
N PHE A 250 3.92 -7.26 -10.09
CA PHE A 250 3.14 -6.68 -11.19
C PHE A 250 3.88 -5.51 -11.85
N TYR A 251 4.52 -4.64 -11.05
CA TYR A 251 5.36 -3.56 -11.54
C TYR A 251 6.56 -4.09 -12.34
N GLU A 252 7.29 -5.08 -11.82
CA GLU A 252 8.41 -5.72 -12.50
C GLU A 252 8.00 -6.34 -13.85
N LEU A 253 6.82 -6.96 -13.92
CA LEU A 253 6.27 -7.51 -15.16
C LEU A 253 5.99 -6.43 -16.21
N MET A 254 5.60 -5.22 -15.79
CA MET A 254 5.38 -4.10 -16.73
C MET A 254 6.68 -3.55 -17.29
N ILE A 255 7.77 -3.56 -16.52
CA ILE A 255 9.07 -3.02 -16.94
C ILE A 255 9.91 -4.09 -17.65
N ASN A 256 9.61 -5.36 -17.45
CA ASN A 256 10.41 -6.51 -17.92
C ASN A 256 11.87 -6.53 -17.39
N LYS A 257 12.14 -5.79 -16.29
CA LYS A 257 13.44 -5.81 -15.62
C LYS A 257 13.47 -6.99 -14.62
N GLY A 258 14.50 -7.83 -14.68
CA GLY A 258 14.75 -8.91 -13.71
C GLY A 258 13.84 -10.13 -13.78
N PHE A 259 12.61 -10.00 -14.31
CA PHE A 259 11.67 -11.11 -14.49
C PHE A 259 11.89 -11.92 -15.77
N ALA A 260 12.66 -11.42 -16.73
CA ALA A 260 13.12 -12.21 -17.87
C ALA A 260 13.96 -13.40 -17.40
N ASP A 261 14.89 -13.17 -16.48
CA ASP A 261 15.75 -14.22 -15.90
C ASP A 261 14.93 -15.21 -15.05
N PHE A 262 13.86 -14.76 -14.40
CA PHE A 262 12.94 -15.60 -13.66
C PHE A 262 12.11 -16.53 -14.54
N ARG A 263 11.79 -16.10 -15.75
CA ARG A 263 11.08 -16.93 -16.74
C ARG A 263 11.96 -18.07 -17.22
N TYR A 264 13.26 -17.83 -17.38
CA TYR A 264 14.24 -18.86 -17.79
C TYR A 264 14.58 -19.81 -16.65
N ALA A 265 14.90 -19.30 -15.46
CA ALA A 265 15.21 -20.17 -14.31
C ALA A 265 14.05 -21.10 -13.91
N GLY A 266 12.79 -20.64 -14.02
CA GLY A 266 11.62 -21.47 -13.78
C GLY A 266 11.35 -22.50 -14.87
N GLN A 267 11.66 -22.19 -16.14
CA GLN A 267 11.50 -23.13 -17.25
C GLN A 267 12.60 -24.19 -17.27
N ASP A 268 13.81 -23.84 -16.91
CA ASP A 268 14.92 -24.78 -16.81
C ASP A 268 14.73 -25.75 -15.64
N ALA A 269 14.23 -25.27 -14.50
CA ALA A 269 13.85 -26.13 -13.37
C ALA A 269 12.66 -27.08 -13.71
N PHE A 270 11.70 -26.65 -14.55
CA PHE A 270 10.63 -27.52 -15.04
C PHE A 270 11.14 -28.51 -16.08
N ARG A 271 12.04 -28.13 -16.97
CA ARG A 271 12.67 -29.05 -17.93
C ARG A 271 13.52 -30.12 -17.22
N GLU A 272 14.26 -29.76 -16.19
CA GLU A 272 15.04 -30.71 -15.39
C GLU A 272 14.14 -31.73 -14.63
N LEU A 273 12.90 -31.33 -14.29
CA LEU A 273 11.94 -32.24 -13.65
C LEU A 273 11.22 -33.17 -14.68
N GLU A 274 11.07 -32.73 -15.93
CA GLU A 274 10.50 -33.55 -17.01
C GLU A 274 11.52 -34.54 -17.62
N THR A 275 12.82 -34.31 -17.39
CA THR A 275 13.91 -35.18 -17.89
C THR A 275 14.42 -36.18 -16.86
N ARG A 276 13.88 -36.18 -15.64
CA ARG A 276 14.11 -37.20 -14.61
C ARG A 276 12.88 -38.10 -14.42
#